data_3caa7aa32f24425441f14c89dc053004
#
_entry.id   3caa7aa32f24425441f14c89dc053004
#
_cell.length_a   1.000
_cell.length_b   1.000
_cell.length_c   1.000
_cell.angle_alpha   90.00
_cell.angle_beta   90.00
_cell.angle_gamma   90.00
#
_symmetry.space_group_name_H-M   'P 1'
#
loop_
_entity.id
_entity.type
_entity.pdbx_description
1 polymer ?
#
loop_
_entity_poly.entity_id
_entity_poly.type
_entity_poly.pdbx_seq_one_letter_code
_entity_poly.pdbx_strand_id
1 'polypeptide(L)'
;MKRLLITGAAGNLGKILREGLKGYADVLRLSDIAPMDPAGQGEEVVPCDLSDRSAVHELTKDCDGLIHLGGISVEAAFDDLLQANFLGTYNLYEGARKNGKPRILFASSNHAIGFHKRTTKLDDKSELRPDSLYGVTKC
;
A
#
# COMPACT_ATOMS: atom_id res chain seq x y z
N MET A 1 -10.08 9.28 -14.14
CA MET A 1 -9.09 8.18 -13.88
C MET A 1 -9.77 6.90 -14.26
N LYS A 2 -9.15 6.09 -15.12
CA LYS A 2 -9.79 4.83 -15.58
C LYS A 2 -9.71 3.74 -14.51
N ARG A 3 -8.52 3.50 -13.94
CA ARG A 3 -8.35 2.44 -12.93
C ARG A 3 -7.49 2.92 -11.78
N LEU A 4 -8.00 2.74 -10.55
CA LEU A 4 -7.29 3.01 -9.30
C LEU A 4 -7.10 1.69 -8.55
N LEU A 5 -5.85 1.32 -8.28
CA LEU A 5 -5.50 0.16 -7.46
C LEU A 5 -5.41 0.56 -5.99
N ILE A 6 -6.01 -0.26 -5.11
CA ILE A 6 -5.86 -0.17 -3.66
C ILE A 6 -5.32 -1.52 -3.17
N THR A 7 -4.10 -1.54 -2.65
CA THR A 7 -3.55 -2.72 -1.95
C THR A 7 -3.81 -2.62 -0.46
N GLY A 8 -3.92 -3.74 0.25
CA GLY A 8 -4.37 -3.74 1.64
C GLY A 8 -5.87 -3.45 1.78
N ALA A 9 -6.64 -3.79 0.74
CA ALA A 9 -8.06 -3.43 0.63
C ALA A 9 -8.97 -4.16 1.62
N ALA A 10 -8.55 -5.31 2.19
CA ALA A 10 -9.27 -6.02 3.24
C ALA A 10 -9.09 -5.39 4.63
N GLY A 11 -8.07 -4.54 4.81
CA GLY A 11 -7.82 -3.85 6.08
C GLY A 11 -8.84 -2.77 6.40
N ASN A 12 -8.80 -2.24 7.63
CA ASN A 12 -9.76 -1.22 8.09
C ASN A 12 -9.78 0.02 7.19
N LEU A 13 -8.60 0.58 6.88
CA LEU A 13 -8.50 1.75 6.02
C LEU A 13 -8.88 1.42 4.56
N GLY A 14 -8.49 0.23 4.09
CA GLY A 14 -8.86 -0.27 2.76
C GLY A 14 -10.37 -0.32 2.56
N LYS A 15 -11.11 -0.85 3.53
CA LYS A 15 -12.59 -0.90 3.50
C LYS A 15 -13.23 0.49 3.47
N ILE A 16 -12.70 1.43 4.26
CA ILE A 16 -13.17 2.82 4.25
C ILE A 16 -12.93 3.46 2.86
N LEU A 17 -11.75 3.26 2.29
CA LEU A 17 -11.41 3.81 0.97
C LEU A 17 -12.18 3.14 -0.16
N ARG A 18 -12.47 1.83 -0.07
CA ARG A 18 -13.34 1.13 -1.02
C ARG A 18 -14.69 1.83 -1.15
N GLU A 19 -15.31 2.18 -0.01
CA GLU A 19 -16.59 2.89 -0.02
C GLU A 19 -16.46 4.37 -0.43
N GLY A 20 -15.46 5.06 0.13
CA GLY A 20 -15.29 6.50 -0.07
C GLY A 20 -14.83 6.91 -1.47
N LEU A 21 -14.24 5.98 -2.23
CA LEU A 21 -13.70 6.24 -3.57
C LEU A 21 -14.59 5.68 -4.70
N LYS A 22 -15.80 5.19 -4.39
CA LYS A 22 -16.77 4.79 -5.41
C LYS A 22 -17.05 5.95 -6.36
N GLY A 23 -16.91 5.70 -7.66
CA GLY A 23 -17.10 6.72 -8.71
C GLY A 23 -15.91 7.69 -8.90
N TYR A 24 -14.84 7.57 -8.11
CA TYR A 24 -13.62 8.38 -8.29
C TYR A 24 -12.78 7.91 -9.50
N ALA A 25 -12.87 6.63 -9.81
CA ALA A 25 -12.33 6.01 -11.01
C ALA A 25 -13.43 5.18 -11.68
N ASP A 26 -13.27 4.86 -12.98
CA ASP A 26 -14.20 3.98 -13.69
C ASP A 26 -14.16 2.57 -13.08
N VAL A 27 -12.97 2.14 -12.60
CA VAL A 27 -12.75 0.87 -11.93
C VAL A 27 -11.88 1.07 -10.68
N LEU A 28 -12.33 0.57 -9.53
CA LEU A 28 -11.51 0.34 -8.34
C LEU A 28 -11.01 -1.10 -8.37
N ARG A 29 -9.69 -1.29 -8.52
CA ARG A 29 -9.05 -2.60 -8.36
C ARG A 29 -8.63 -2.76 -6.91
N LEU A 30 -9.18 -3.76 -6.23
CA LEU A 30 -8.99 -4.04 -4.81
C LEU A 30 -8.13 -5.28 -4.65
N SER A 31 -7.05 -5.18 -3.89
CA SER A 31 -6.12 -6.29 -3.71
C SER A 31 -5.70 -6.45 -2.26
N ASP A 32 -5.68 -7.69 -1.82
CA ASP A 32 -5.19 -8.13 -0.51
C ASP A 32 -4.86 -9.62 -0.57
N ILE A 33 -4.10 -10.13 0.42
CA ILE A 33 -3.94 -11.57 0.65
C ILE A 33 -5.13 -12.14 1.44
N ALA A 34 -5.79 -11.32 2.26
CA ALA A 34 -6.94 -11.71 3.03
C ALA A 34 -8.22 -11.72 2.16
N PRO A 35 -9.20 -12.56 2.50
CA PRO A 35 -10.48 -12.59 1.82
C PRO A 35 -11.18 -11.21 1.85
N MET A 36 -11.80 -10.86 0.74
CA MET A 36 -12.60 -9.64 0.58
C MET A 36 -14.01 -9.99 0.12
N ASP A 37 -14.96 -9.10 0.41
CA ASP A 37 -16.30 -9.19 -0.17
C ASP A 37 -16.22 -9.14 -1.70
N PRO A 38 -17.15 -9.82 -2.41
CA PRO A 38 -17.20 -9.81 -3.86
C PRO A 38 -17.17 -8.41 -4.46
N ALA A 39 -16.67 -8.32 -5.69
CA ALA A 39 -16.64 -7.06 -6.44
C ALA A 39 -18.06 -6.51 -6.64
N GLY A 40 -18.25 -5.24 -6.33
CA GLY A 40 -19.45 -4.49 -6.67
C GLY A 40 -19.37 -3.85 -8.07
N GLN A 41 -20.35 -3.02 -8.39
CA GLN A 41 -20.32 -2.28 -9.64
C GLN A 41 -19.13 -1.33 -9.72
N GLY A 42 -18.35 -1.39 -10.80
CA GLY A 42 -17.15 -0.58 -10.97
C GLY A 42 -15.96 -1.06 -10.13
N GLU A 43 -15.96 -2.30 -9.68
CA GLU A 43 -14.88 -2.89 -8.89
C GLU A 43 -14.29 -4.14 -9.55
N GLU A 44 -13.01 -4.38 -9.28
CA GLU A 44 -12.31 -5.64 -9.52
C GLU A 44 -11.69 -6.10 -8.20
N VAL A 45 -11.92 -7.35 -7.79
CA VAL A 45 -11.24 -7.96 -6.63
C VAL A 45 -10.19 -8.92 -7.15
N VAL A 46 -8.92 -8.60 -6.90
CA VAL A 46 -7.76 -9.35 -7.38
C VAL A 46 -6.87 -9.72 -6.19
N PRO A 47 -7.04 -10.91 -5.60
CA PRO A 47 -6.15 -11.36 -4.53
C PRO A 47 -4.70 -11.42 -5.02
N CYS A 48 -3.77 -10.89 -4.23
CA CYS A 48 -2.36 -10.87 -4.59
C CYS A 48 -1.48 -10.82 -3.34
N ASP A 49 -0.50 -11.71 -3.29
CA ASP A 49 0.63 -11.59 -2.37
C ASP A 49 1.65 -10.61 -2.98
N LEU A 50 1.93 -9.54 -2.26
CA LEU A 50 2.88 -8.51 -2.73
C LEU A 50 4.32 -9.03 -2.83
N SER A 51 4.67 -10.14 -2.17
CA SER A 51 5.97 -10.78 -2.32
C SER A 51 6.13 -11.50 -3.68
N ASP A 52 5.02 -11.85 -4.35
CA ASP A 52 5.04 -12.42 -5.71
C ASP A 52 5.19 -11.33 -6.77
N ARG A 53 6.43 -11.17 -7.26
CA ARG A 53 6.78 -10.18 -8.29
C ARG A 53 5.93 -10.30 -9.56
N SER A 54 5.64 -11.51 -9.97
CA SER A 54 4.90 -11.76 -11.23
C SER A 54 3.45 -11.36 -11.08
N ALA A 55 2.82 -11.77 -9.98
CA ALA A 55 1.46 -11.39 -9.65
C ALA A 55 1.30 -9.87 -9.48
N VAL A 56 2.25 -9.21 -8.81
CA VAL A 56 2.26 -7.75 -8.64
C VAL A 56 2.44 -7.01 -9.97
N HIS A 57 3.26 -7.54 -10.88
CA HIS A 57 3.40 -6.96 -12.22
C HIS A 57 2.06 -6.99 -12.97
N GLU A 58 1.33 -8.11 -12.95
CA GLU A 58 0.00 -8.20 -13.54
C GLU A 58 -1.02 -7.29 -12.82
N LEU A 59 -0.97 -7.24 -11.48
CA LEU A 59 -1.85 -6.42 -10.65
C LEU A 59 -1.78 -4.93 -11.02
N THR A 60 -0.59 -4.43 -11.33
CA THR A 60 -0.36 -3.00 -11.62
C THR A 60 -0.63 -2.59 -13.07
N LYS A 61 -0.97 -3.54 -13.95
CA LYS A 61 -1.29 -3.24 -15.36
C LYS A 61 -2.53 -2.34 -15.49
N ASP A 62 -2.42 -1.39 -16.41
CA ASP A 62 -3.50 -0.47 -16.77
C ASP A 62 -4.05 0.36 -15.59
N CYS A 63 -3.24 0.57 -14.55
CA CYS A 63 -3.58 1.44 -13.44
C CYS A 63 -3.08 2.86 -13.68
N ASP A 64 -3.93 3.87 -13.47
CA ASP A 64 -3.55 5.29 -13.55
C ASP A 64 -3.07 5.84 -12.20
N GLY A 65 -3.45 5.17 -11.11
CA GLY A 65 -3.04 5.51 -9.75
C GLY A 65 -3.04 4.29 -8.85
N LEU A 66 -2.23 4.35 -7.80
CA LEU A 66 -2.13 3.31 -6.78
C LEU A 66 -2.21 3.93 -5.39
N ILE A 67 -2.99 3.30 -4.50
CA ILE A 67 -2.98 3.57 -3.06
C ILE A 67 -2.42 2.33 -2.40
N HIS A 68 -1.24 2.45 -1.80
CA HIS A 68 -0.53 1.33 -1.20
C HIS A 68 -0.69 1.34 0.32
N LEU A 69 -1.60 0.48 0.82
CA LEU A 69 -1.83 0.23 2.24
C LEU A 69 -1.35 -1.18 2.64
N GLY A 70 -1.05 -2.03 1.65
CA GLY A 70 -0.66 -3.42 1.85
C GLY A 70 0.63 -3.56 2.64
N GLY A 71 0.74 -4.65 3.39
CA GLY A 71 1.86 -4.96 4.26
C GLY A 71 1.45 -5.16 5.71
N ILE A 72 2.40 -5.56 6.54
CA ILE A 72 2.22 -5.69 7.98
C ILE A 72 2.26 -4.29 8.60
N SER A 73 1.26 -3.95 9.41
CA SER A 73 1.05 -2.60 9.96
C SER A 73 1.49 -2.42 11.42
N VAL A 74 2.23 -3.39 11.95
CA VAL A 74 2.75 -3.43 13.32
C VAL A 74 4.17 -3.98 13.32
N GLU A 75 4.86 -3.90 14.45
CA GLU A 75 6.14 -4.59 14.62
C GLU A 75 5.94 -6.11 14.55
N ALA A 76 6.79 -6.79 13.80
CA ALA A 76 6.75 -8.23 13.56
C ALA A 76 8.16 -8.80 13.36
N ALA A 77 8.28 -10.12 13.16
CA ALA A 77 9.55 -10.75 12.85
C ALA A 77 10.18 -10.17 11.58
N PHE A 78 11.52 -10.14 11.55
CA PHE A 78 12.27 -9.55 10.44
C PHE A 78 11.87 -10.15 9.08
N ASP A 79 11.80 -11.49 9.00
CA ASP A 79 11.49 -12.17 7.74
C ASP A 79 10.09 -11.83 7.24
N ASP A 80 9.11 -11.68 8.13
CA ASP A 80 7.75 -11.30 7.77
C ASP A 80 7.72 -9.86 7.22
N LEU A 81 8.38 -8.92 7.92
CA LEU A 81 8.49 -7.53 7.46
C LEU A 81 9.30 -7.42 6.17
N LEU A 82 10.34 -8.23 6.02
CA LEU A 82 11.15 -8.27 4.79
C LEU A 82 10.28 -8.66 3.59
N GLN A 83 9.50 -9.72 3.71
CA GLN A 83 8.66 -10.21 2.62
C GLN A 83 7.49 -9.25 2.32
N ALA A 84 6.72 -8.89 3.35
CA ALA A 84 5.50 -8.11 3.15
C ALA A 84 5.78 -6.64 2.85
N ASN A 85 6.70 -6.00 3.60
CA ASN A 85 6.88 -4.56 3.56
C ASN A 85 8.02 -4.13 2.63
N PHE A 86 9.21 -4.74 2.72
CA PHE A 86 10.32 -4.36 1.83
C PHE A 86 10.14 -4.92 0.42
N LEU A 87 10.04 -6.25 0.29
CA LEU A 87 9.94 -6.90 -1.01
C LEU A 87 8.61 -6.56 -1.67
N GLY A 88 7.51 -6.58 -0.90
CA GLY A 88 6.18 -6.20 -1.38
C GLY A 88 6.13 -4.78 -1.94
N THR A 89 6.66 -3.80 -1.21
CA THR A 89 6.75 -2.41 -1.67
C THR A 89 7.65 -2.29 -2.90
N TYR A 90 8.82 -2.93 -2.90
CA TYR A 90 9.71 -2.94 -4.06
C TYR A 90 9.01 -3.50 -5.31
N ASN A 91 8.33 -4.64 -5.19
CA ASN A 91 7.63 -5.27 -6.32
C ASN A 91 6.53 -4.34 -6.85
N LEU A 92 5.79 -3.66 -5.96
CA LEU A 92 4.74 -2.73 -6.36
C LEU A 92 5.32 -1.53 -7.14
N TYR A 93 6.38 -0.91 -6.62
CA TYR A 93 7.04 0.22 -7.32
C TYR A 93 7.64 -0.22 -8.66
N GLU A 94 8.26 -1.41 -8.71
CA GLU A 94 8.85 -1.93 -9.95
C GLU A 94 7.76 -2.32 -10.98
N GLY A 95 6.66 -2.91 -10.53
CA GLY A 95 5.48 -3.16 -11.34
C GLY A 95 4.90 -1.87 -11.93
N ALA A 96 4.69 -0.87 -11.09
CA ALA A 96 4.22 0.45 -11.49
C ALA A 96 5.18 1.13 -12.48
N ARG A 97 6.50 1.05 -12.22
CA ARG A 97 7.52 1.61 -13.11
C ARG A 97 7.45 1.00 -14.52
N LYS A 98 7.20 -0.31 -14.62
CA LYS A 98 7.09 -1.03 -15.91
C LYS A 98 5.75 -0.78 -16.61
N ASN A 99 4.71 -0.50 -15.85
CA ASN A 99 3.33 -0.37 -16.34
C ASN A 99 2.87 1.10 -16.48
N GLY A 100 3.74 1.99 -16.95
CA GLY A 100 3.37 3.36 -17.32
C GLY A 100 3.61 4.42 -16.24
N LYS A 101 4.20 4.05 -15.10
CA LYS A 101 4.56 4.96 -14.00
C LYS A 101 3.35 5.72 -13.43
N PRO A 102 2.28 5.04 -13.02
CA PRO A 102 1.15 5.68 -12.36
C PRO A 102 1.61 6.37 -11.07
N ARG A 103 0.81 7.36 -10.61
CA ARG A 103 1.05 8.00 -9.32
C ARG A 103 0.80 7.01 -8.19
N ILE A 104 1.71 6.96 -7.22
CA ILE A 104 1.57 6.12 -6.03
C ILE A 104 1.37 7.01 -4.80
N LEU A 105 0.33 6.73 -4.02
CA LEU A 105 0.16 7.20 -2.66
C LEU A 105 0.55 6.05 -1.73
N PHE A 106 1.62 6.23 -0.98
CA PHE A 106 2.14 5.26 -0.02
C PHE A 106 1.71 5.62 1.40
N ALA A 107 1.14 4.66 2.13
CA ALA A 107 0.83 4.84 3.54
C ALA A 107 2.10 4.66 4.38
N SER A 108 2.74 5.76 4.74
CA SER A 108 3.80 5.80 5.73
C SER A 108 3.23 5.64 7.15
N SER A 109 3.98 5.92 8.19
CA SER A 109 3.59 5.76 9.58
C SER A 109 4.25 6.82 10.47
N ASN A 110 3.61 7.14 11.59
CA ASN A 110 4.25 7.89 12.68
C ASN A 110 5.48 7.16 13.26
N HIS A 111 5.58 5.84 13.09
CA HIS A 111 6.78 5.06 13.46
C HIS A 111 8.02 5.41 12.63
N ALA A 112 7.86 5.99 11.45
CA ALA A 112 8.98 6.50 10.65
C ALA A 112 9.69 7.71 11.31
N ILE A 113 9.01 8.40 12.22
CA ILE A 113 9.49 9.58 12.96
C ILE A 113 9.38 9.40 14.49
N GLY A 114 9.14 8.18 14.96
CA GLY A 114 8.80 7.88 16.36
C GLY A 114 9.92 8.17 17.38
N PHE A 115 11.18 8.25 16.94
CA PHE A 115 12.33 8.52 17.82
C PHE A 115 12.57 10.01 18.15
N HIS A 116 11.72 10.89 17.65
CA HIS A 116 11.77 12.29 18.06
C HIS A 116 11.20 12.49 19.46
N LYS A 117 11.71 13.50 20.17
CA LYS A 117 11.17 13.88 21.49
C LYS A 117 9.70 14.28 21.36
N ARG A 118 8.85 13.88 22.33
CA ARG A 118 7.40 14.17 22.35
C ARG A 118 7.07 15.66 22.31
N THR A 119 8.00 16.53 22.71
CA THR A 119 7.86 18.00 22.72
C THR A 119 8.22 18.62 21.37
N THR A 120 8.80 17.86 20.44
CA THR A 120 9.21 18.37 19.13
C THR A 120 8.00 18.43 18.19
N LYS A 121 7.73 19.60 17.61
CA LYS A 121 6.78 19.73 16.51
C LYS A 121 7.47 19.26 15.23
N LEU A 122 6.85 18.33 14.53
CA LEU A 122 7.35 17.74 13.30
C LEU A 122 6.52 18.24 12.11
N ASP A 123 7.17 18.31 10.96
CA ASP A 123 6.59 18.68 9.67
C ASP A 123 7.10 17.72 8.57
N ASP A 124 6.72 17.98 7.32
CA ASP A 124 7.09 17.18 6.15
C ASP A 124 8.58 17.24 5.78
N LYS A 125 9.37 18.09 6.44
CA LYS A 125 10.83 18.23 6.25
C LYS A 125 11.62 17.65 7.41
N SER A 126 10.94 17.16 8.43
CA SER A 126 11.58 16.58 9.61
C SER A 126 12.33 15.31 9.24
N GLU A 127 13.49 15.12 9.86
CA GLU A 127 14.34 13.95 9.64
C GLU A 127 13.58 12.66 9.99
N LEU A 128 13.73 11.62 9.17
CA LEU A 128 13.21 10.29 9.47
C LEU A 128 14.03 9.69 10.62
N ARG A 129 13.35 9.30 11.69
CA ARG A 129 13.94 8.70 12.89
C ARG A 129 13.04 7.56 13.38
N PRO A 130 13.08 6.40 12.70
CA PRO A 130 12.21 5.28 13.01
C PRO A 130 12.50 4.70 14.40
N ASP A 131 11.45 4.34 15.12
CA ASP A 131 11.51 3.77 16.48
C ASP A 131 11.45 2.24 16.51
N SER A 132 11.29 1.60 15.36
CA SER A 132 11.09 0.17 15.23
C SER A 132 11.51 -0.32 13.84
N LEU A 133 11.64 -1.61 13.65
CA LEU A 133 11.89 -2.19 12.33
C LEU A 133 10.70 -1.93 11.40
N TYR A 134 9.48 -2.06 11.91
CA TYR A 134 8.28 -1.63 11.17
C TYR A 134 8.41 -0.16 10.73
N GLY A 135 8.83 0.73 11.62
CA GLY A 135 9.08 2.14 11.30
C GLY A 135 10.07 2.32 10.15
N VAL A 136 11.16 1.54 10.12
CA VAL A 136 12.13 1.55 9.00
C VAL A 136 11.45 1.20 7.67
N THR A 137 10.51 0.24 7.66
CA THR A 137 9.80 -0.14 6.43
C THR A 137 8.86 0.95 5.90
N LYS A 138 8.62 2.00 6.68
CA LYS A 138 7.70 3.11 6.37
C LYS A 138 8.41 4.46 6.12
N CYS A 139 9.74 4.43 6.10
CA CYS A 139 10.57 5.59 5.75
C CYS A 139 10.62 5.91 4.26
#